data_749998af9f9c90530f6f20e8bc2c1db3
#
_entry.id   749998af9f9c90530f6f20e8bc2c1db3
#
_cell.length_a   1.000
_cell.length_b   1.000
_cell.length_c   1.000
_cell.angle_alpha   90.00
_cell.angle_beta   90.00
_cell.angle_gamma   90.00
#
_symmetry.space_group_name_H-M   'P 1'
#
loop_
_entity.id
_entity.type
_entity.pdbx_description
1 polymer ?
#
loop_
_entity_poly.entity_id
_entity_poly.type
_entity_poly.pdbx_seq_one_letter_code
_entity_poly.pdbx_strand_id
1 'polypeptide(L)'
;CHRGGAHKRQYRIIDFKRIKDGMPAKVASIEYDPNRTCRIALLHYMDGTKAYILAPKGLEVGMRVESGHGADIKPGNAMQLRYIPVGTVVHNVELRPGQGGKIARSAGMSIQVVAKEGDFATLRLPSTEMRRVLLDCRATVGEVGNSEHELVKIGKAGRNRWKGVRPQTRGVAMNPVDHPLGGGEGKTSGGRPPVSPWGKPEGRTRNKNKPSQSLIVRRRRAGKGRR
;
A
#
# COMPACT_ATOMS: atom_id res chain seq x y z
N CYS A 1 -13.56 -5.47 -12.56
CA CYS A 1 -14.96 -5.11 -12.69
C CYS A 1 -15.26 -3.78 -11.99
N HIS A 2 -16.36 -3.10 -12.37
CA HIS A 2 -16.87 -1.85 -11.77
C HIS A 2 -15.85 -0.71 -11.75
N ARG A 3 -15.03 -0.58 -12.79
CA ARG A 3 -14.06 0.50 -13.01
C ARG A 3 -14.25 1.10 -14.39
N GLY A 4 -14.07 2.43 -14.52
CA GLY A 4 -14.15 3.15 -15.78
C GLY A 4 -14.92 4.46 -15.67
N GLY A 5 -14.88 5.28 -16.74
CA GLY A 5 -15.58 6.57 -16.81
C GLY A 5 -15.06 7.63 -15.82
N ALA A 6 -13.82 7.51 -15.37
CA ALA A 6 -13.16 8.51 -14.52
C ALA A 6 -12.78 9.76 -15.33
N HIS A 7 -12.49 10.87 -14.64
CA HIS A 7 -11.79 12.00 -15.23
C HIS A 7 -10.43 11.57 -15.78
N LYS A 8 -10.00 12.19 -16.89
CA LYS A 8 -8.64 12.03 -17.43
C LYS A 8 -7.60 12.43 -16.38
N ARG A 9 -6.56 11.61 -16.23
CA ARG A 9 -5.51 11.81 -15.22
C ARG A 9 -4.15 11.69 -15.85
N GLN A 10 -3.26 12.61 -15.52
CA GLN A 10 -1.85 12.45 -15.83
C GLN A 10 -1.22 11.46 -14.86
N TYR A 11 -0.39 10.57 -15.35
CA TYR A 11 0.37 9.64 -14.54
C TYR A 11 1.77 10.19 -14.27
N ARG A 12 2.14 10.27 -13.00
CA ARG A 12 3.51 10.61 -12.56
C ARG A 12 4.26 9.34 -12.27
N ILE A 13 5.45 9.22 -12.85
CA ILE A 13 6.35 8.09 -12.59
C ILE A 13 7.00 8.33 -11.23
N ILE A 14 6.76 7.42 -10.30
CA ILE A 14 7.33 7.48 -8.94
C ILE A 14 8.52 6.55 -8.86
N ASP A 15 9.61 7.04 -8.29
CA ASP A 15 10.79 6.24 -7.99
C ASP A 15 10.54 5.39 -6.73
N PHE A 16 10.03 4.16 -6.95
CA PHE A 16 9.85 3.19 -5.88
C PHE A 16 11.13 2.41 -5.54
N LYS A 17 12.16 2.51 -6.38
CA LYS A 17 13.40 1.75 -6.19
C LYS A 17 14.45 2.50 -5.38
N ARG A 18 14.52 3.82 -5.55
CA ARG A 18 15.47 4.68 -4.84
C ARG A 18 16.93 4.20 -4.96
N ILE A 19 17.36 3.93 -6.21
CA ILE A 19 18.67 3.29 -6.48
C ILE A 19 19.86 4.26 -6.52
N LYS A 20 19.63 5.57 -6.43
CA LYS A 20 20.72 6.58 -6.42
C LYS A 20 21.34 6.68 -5.03
N ASP A 21 22.20 5.74 -4.71
CA ASP A 21 22.88 5.67 -3.41
C ASP A 21 23.95 6.73 -3.28
N GLY A 22 24.08 7.34 -2.08
CA GLY A 22 25.07 8.36 -1.77
C GLY A 22 24.85 9.73 -2.44
N MET A 23 23.76 9.88 -3.21
CA MET A 23 23.45 11.13 -3.88
C MET A 23 22.32 11.88 -3.17
N PRO A 24 22.61 13.01 -2.52
CA PRO A 24 21.58 13.82 -1.88
C PRO A 24 20.68 14.47 -2.91
N ALA A 25 19.41 14.57 -2.57
CA ALA A 25 18.40 15.28 -3.34
C ALA A 25 17.68 16.30 -2.46
N LYS A 26 17.33 17.46 -3.01
CA LYS A 26 16.53 18.49 -2.34
C LYS A 26 15.06 18.31 -2.72
N VAL A 27 14.18 18.39 -1.74
CA VAL A 27 12.73 18.44 -1.96
C VAL A 27 12.37 19.79 -2.56
N ALA A 28 11.94 19.80 -3.82
CA ALA A 28 11.59 21.02 -4.55
C ALA A 28 10.13 21.42 -4.31
N SER A 29 9.22 20.46 -4.33
CA SER A 29 7.79 20.69 -4.11
C SER A 29 7.11 19.44 -3.55
N ILE A 30 5.95 19.63 -2.91
CA ILE A 30 5.04 18.56 -2.50
C ILE A 30 3.74 18.73 -3.27
N GLU A 31 3.38 17.72 -4.05
CA GLU A 31 2.32 17.81 -5.06
C GLU A 31 1.19 16.82 -4.81
N TYR A 32 0.03 17.13 -5.37
CA TYR A 32 -1.11 16.23 -5.44
C TYR A 32 -0.95 15.26 -6.62
N ASP A 33 -1.20 13.98 -6.40
CA ASP A 33 -1.30 12.97 -7.47
C ASP A 33 -2.69 12.34 -7.49
N PRO A 34 -3.44 12.48 -8.62
CA PRO A 34 -4.79 11.91 -8.72
C PRO A 34 -4.82 10.38 -8.75
N ASN A 35 -3.67 9.72 -8.93
CA ASN A 35 -3.55 8.27 -9.07
C ASN A 35 -3.33 7.56 -7.73
N ARG A 36 -3.11 8.31 -6.65
CA ARG A 36 -2.86 7.77 -5.31
C ARG A 36 -3.49 8.61 -4.22
N THR A 37 -3.55 8.06 -3.03
CA THR A 37 -4.15 8.72 -1.86
C THR A 37 -3.16 9.60 -1.11
N CYS A 38 -1.84 9.32 -1.21
CA CYS A 38 -0.79 10.12 -0.60
C CYS A 38 -0.33 11.26 -1.53
N ARG A 39 0.30 12.28 -0.94
CA ARG A 39 1.05 13.29 -1.67
C ARG A 39 2.34 12.71 -2.22
N ILE A 40 2.90 13.37 -3.23
CA ILE A 40 4.21 13.04 -3.80
C ILE A 40 5.14 14.24 -3.63
N ALA A 41 6.43 13.97 -3.51
CA ALA A 41 7.46 15.00 -3.42
C ALA A 41 8.35 14.95 -4.66
N LEU A 42 8.55 16.10 -5.30
CA LEU A 42 9.50 16.26 -6.39
C LEU A 42 10.89 16.47 -5.79
N LEU A 43 11.82 15.61 -6.17
CA LEU A 43 13.23 15.70 -5.79
C LEU A 43 14.07 16.25 -6.94
N HIS A 44 14.96 17.15 -6.61
CA HIS A 44 16.05 17.58 -7.47
C HIS A 44 17.36 17.01 -6.92
N TYR A 45 17.96 16.10 -7.67
CA TYR A 45 19.28 15.53 -7.35
C TYR A 45 20.41 16.49 -7.75
N MET A 46 21.57 16.33 -7.13
CA MET A 46 22.74 17.17 -7.45
C MET A 46 23.27 16.97 -8.87
N ASP A 47 22.97 15.83 -9.51
CA ASP A 47 23.27 15.54 -10.92
C ASP A 47 22.29 16.21 -11.91
N GLY A 48 21.39 17.07 -11.44
CA GLY A 48 20.36 17.72 -12.24
C GLY A 48 19.14 16.85 -12.58
N THR A 49 19.15 15.56 -12.24
CA THR A 49 17.98 14.68 -12.50
C THR A 49 16.85 14.99 -11.50
N LYS A 50 15.62 14.73 -11.96
CA LYS A 50 14.41 14.92 -11.16
C LYS A 50 13.68 13.58 -10.99
N ALA A 51 13.12 13.35 -9.81
CA ALA A 51 12.30 12.16 -9.55
C ALA A 51 11.18 12.48 -8.57
N TYR A 52 10.07 11.76 -8.68
CA TYR A 52 9.02 11.80 -7.67
C TYR A 52 9.18 10.66 -6.68
N ILE A 53 8.94 10.95 -5.41
CA ILE A 53 8.82 9.96 -4.34
C ILE A 53 7.48 10.11 -3.62
N LEU A 54 7.10 9.10 -2.82
CA LEU A 54 5.99 9.26 -1.89
C LEU A 54 6.41 10.26 -0.80
N ALA A 55 5.57 11.24 -0.50
CA ALA A 55 5.86 12.20 0.56
C ALA A 55 5.58 11.58 1.94
N PRO A 56 6.60 11.34 2.79
CA PRO A 56 6.37 10.92 4.16
C PRO A 56 5.82 12.07 5.00
N LYS A 57 5.23 11.71 6.13
CA LYS A 57 4.78 12.66 7.14
C LYS A 57 5.99 13.42 7.70
N GLY A 58 5.85 14.74 7.81
CA GLY A 58 6.92 15.61 8.31
C GLY A 58 7.99 15.97 7.27
N LEU A 59 7.84 15.56 6.00
CA LEU A 59 8.72 16.05 4.94
C LEU A 59 8.27 17.44 4.49
N GLU A 60 9.22 18.36 4.40
CA GLU A 60 8.98 19.76 4.00
C GLU A 60 9.80 20.13 2.76
N VAL A 61 9.34 21.16 2.06
CA VAL A 61 10.07 21.74 0.92
C VAL A 61 11.41 22.30 1.41
N GLY A 62 12.47 22.01 0.67
CA GLY A 62 13.83 22.42 1.01
C GLY A 62 14.64 21.36 1.78
N MET A 63 13.99 20.39 2.42
CA MET A 63 14.70 19.30 3.10
C MET A 63 15.53 18.46 2.12
N ARG A 64 16.61 17.87 2.63
CA ARG A 64 17.45 16.92 1.89
C ARG A 64 17.03 15.50 2.22
N VAL A 65 17.03 14.64 1.20
CA VAL A 65 16.79 13.21 1.31
C VAL A 65 17.86 12.44 0.57
N GLU A 66 18.25 11.32 1.12
CA GLU A 66 19.30 10.46 0.56
C GLU A 66 18.84 9.01 0.48
N SER A 67 19.58 8.24 -0.31
CA SER A 67 19.41 6.79 -0.39
C SER A 67 20.76 6.12 -0.18
N GLY A 68 20.75 4.88 0.34
CA GLY A 68 21.96 4.08 0.53
C GLY A 68 22.29 3.80 2.01
N HIS A 69 23.38 3.07 2.23
CA HIS A 69 23.76 2.59 3.56
C HIS A 69 24.26 3.71 4.49
N GLY A 70 24.80 4.78 3.94
CA GLY A 70 25.30 5.95 4.70
C GLY A 70 24.22 7.00 5.03
N ALA A 71 22.98 6.80 4.60
CA ALA A 71 21.91 7.75 4.86
C ALA A 71 21.45 7.72 6.32
N ASP A 72 21.21 8.88 6.92
CA ASP A 72 20.65 9.00 8.28
C ASP A 72 19.25 8.39 8.39
N ILE A 73 18.86 8.00 9.61
CA ILE A 73 17.49 7.53 9.91
C ILE A 73 16.54 8.73 10.02
N LYS A 74 16.31 9.39 8.90
CA LYS A 74 15.40 10.56 8.78
C LYS A 74 14.23 10.24 7.83
N PRO A 75 13.03 10.81 8.06
CA PRO A 75 11.90 10.62 7.17
C PRO A 75 12.24 10.97 5.72
N GLY A 76 11.95 10.06 4.79
CA GLY A 76 12.24 10.21 3.36
C GLY A 76 13.53 9.56 2.88
N ASN A 77 14.46 9.26 3.77
CA ASN A 77 15.67 8.52 3.42
C ASN A 77 15.34 7.04 3.16
N ALA A 78 16.00 6.46 2.17
CA ALA A 78 15.76 5.09 1.75
C ALA A 78 17.04 4.25 1.85
N MET A 79 16.93 3.08 2.45
CA MET A 79 18.07 2.17 2.62
C MET A 79 17.61 0.72 2.71
N GLN A 80 18.56 -0.20 2.68
CA GLN A 80 18.28 -1.61 2.93
C GLN A 80 17.84 -1.82 4.39
N LEU A 81 16.93 -2.78 4.62
CA LEU A 81 16.45 -3.12 5.97
C LEU A 81 17.57 -3.51 6.92
N ARG A 82 18.69 -4.00 6.39
CA ARG A 82 19.91 -4.33 7.13
C ARG A 82 20.40 -3.16 7.99
N TYR A 83 20.35 -1.93 7.45
CA TYR A 83 20.85 -0.71 8.09
C TYR A 83 19.81 0.03 8.93
N ILE A 84 18.52 -0.31 8.82
CA ILE A 84 17.44 0.35 9.57
C ILE A 84 17.36 -0.28 10.97
N PRO A 85 17.44 0.48 12.08
CA PRO A 85 17.31 -0.05 13.43
C PRO A 85 15.96 -0.74 13.67
N VAL A 86 15.95 -1.73 14.58
CA VAL A 86 14.71 -2.34 15.08
C VAL A 86 13.88 -1.28 15.80
N GLY A 87 12.56 -1.36 15.68
CA GLY A 87 11.62 -0.37 16.22
C GLY A 87 11.29 0.76 15.24
N THR A 88 12.13 1.00 14.23
CA THR A 88 11.92 2.08 13.25
C THR A 88 10.66 1.85 12.42
N VAL A 89 9.95 2.95 12.17
CA VAL A 89 8.78 2.99 11.26
C VAL A 89 9.26 3.26 9.86
N VAL A 90 8.79 2.47 8.89
CA VAL A 90 9.17 2.53 7.48
C VAL A 90 7.95 2.44 6.56
N HIS A 91 8.09 2.87 5.34
CA HIS A 91 7.11 2.70 4.27
C HIS A 91 7.80 2.33 2.95
N ASN A 92 7.03 2.16 1.89
CA ASN A 92 7.56 1.82 0.54
C ASN A 92 8.52 0.63 0.56
N VAL A 93 8.15 -0.45 1.26
CA VAL A 93 9.02 -1.61 1.49
C VAL A 93 8.97 -2.55 0.31
N GLU A 94 10.14 -3.03 -0.10
CA GLU A 94 10.28 -4.09 -1.10
C GLU A 94 9.91 -5.46 -0.55
N LEU A 95 9.45 -6.35 -1.41
CA LEU A 95 9.23 -7.77 -1.11
C LEU A 95 10.37 -8.66 -1.59
N ARG A 96 11.09 -8.20 -2.61
CA ARG A 96 12.31 -8.83 -3.15
C ARG A 96 13.30 -7.72 -3.48
N PRO A 97 14.60 -7.93 -3.27
CA PRO A 97 15.61 -6.93 -3.56
C PRO A 97 15.53 -6.42 -5.01
N GLY A 98 15.62 -5.11 -5.20
CA GLY A 98 15.62 -4.45 -6.49
C GLY A 98 14.27 -4.38 -7.24
N GLN A 99 13.21 -4.95 -6.68
CA GLN A 99 11.88 -4.94 -7.30
C GLN A 99 11.16 -3.59 -7.18
N GLY A 100 11.61 -2.73 -6.29
CA GLY A 100 10.94 -1.51 -5.88
C GLY A 100 9.86 -1.74 -4.82
N GLY A 101 9.55 -0.72 -4.05
CA GLY A 101 8.60 -0.79 -2.96
C GLY A 101 7.21 -1.26 -3.39
N LYS A 102 6.63 -2.17 -2.65
CA LYS A 102 5.31 -2.78 -2.89
C LYS A 102 4.33 -2.62 -1.74
N ILE A 103 4.83 -2.51 -0.51
CA ILE A 103 4.00 -2.47 0.70
C ILE A 103 4.07 -1.07 1.32
N ALA A 104 2.99 -0.66 2.02
CA ALA A 104 2.83 0.64 2.69
C ALA A 104 3.14 1.83 1.77
N ARG A 105 2.30 2.00 0.72
CA ARG A 105 2.41 3.10 -0.23
C ARG A 105 1.21 4.05 -0.23
N SER A 106 0.14 3.67 0.44
CA SER A 106 -1.06 4.51 0.55
C SER A 106 -0.92 5.51 1.70
N ALA A 107 -1.72 6.56 1.67
CA ALA A 107 -1.77 7.59 2.71
C ALA A 107 -1.91 6.98 4.11
N GLY A 108 -1.14 7.49 5.09
CA GLY A 108 -1.17 7.05 6.48
C GLY A 108 -0.66 5.62 6.72
N MET A 109 -0.11 4.95 5.71
CA MET A 109 0.39 3.58 5.90
C MET A 109 1.82 3.58 6.39
N SER A 110 2.08 2.70 7.36
CA SER A 110 3.40 2.48 7.94
C SER A 110 3.63 1.02 8.28
N ILE A 111 4.88 0.63 8.39
CA ILE A 111 5.35 -0.71 8.76
C ILE A 111 6.40 -0.52 9.85
N GLN A 112 6.34 -1.33 10.89
CA GLN A 112 7.35 -1.34 11.93
C GLN A 112 8.33 -2.51 11.72
N VAL A 113 9.62 -2.24 11.81
CA VAL A 113 10.67 -3.26 11.87
C VAL A 113 10.71 -3.81 13.29
N VAL A 114 10.31 -5.07 13.48
CA VAL A 114 10.14 -5.66 14.82
C VAL A 114 11.39 -6.41 15.28
N ALA A 115 12.00 -7.17 14.38
CA ALA A 115 13.19 -7.96 14.67
C ALA A 115 14.01 -8.18 13.41
N LYS A 116 15.26 -8.57 13.57
CA LYS A 116 16.16 -9.03 12.51
C LYS A 116 16.79 -10.33 12.96
N GLU A 117 16.68 -11.37 12.14
CA GLU A 117 17.20 -12.72 12.44
C GLU A 117 17.79 -13.34 11.17
N GLY A 118 19.05 -13.72 11.20
CA GLY A 118 19.77 -14.20 10.02
C GLY A 118 19.66 -13.22 8.86
N ASP A 119 19.18 -13.67 7.71
CA ASP A 119 19.03 -12.86 6.50
C ASP A 119 17.68 -12.15 6.39
N PHE A 120 16.83 -12.21 7.43
CA PHE A 120 15.47 -11.70 7.39
C PHE A 120 15.20 -10.62 8.42
N ALA A 121 14.42 -9.62 8.01
CA ALA A 121 13.74 -8.69 8.90
C ALA A 121 12.28 -9.13 9.10
N THR A 122 11.82 -9.18 10.33
CA THR A 122 10.41 -9.40 10.68
C THR A 122 9.70 -8.04 10.74
N LEU A 123 8.72 -7.85 9.86
CA LEU A 123 7.97 -6.63 9.69
C LEU A 123 6.53 -6.79 10.19
N ARG A 124 6.05 -5.82 10.97
CA ARG A 124 4.65 -5.69 11.35
C ARG A 124 3.93 -4.80 10.35
N LEU A 125 3.05 -5.41 9.56
CA LEU A 125 2.27 -4.71 8.54
C LEU A 125 1.08 -3.93 9.13
N PRO A 126 0.50 -2.95 8.42
CA PRO A 126 -0.69 -2.21 8.86
C PRO A 126 -1.88 -3.13 9.19
N SER A 127 -1.98 -4.28 8.53
CA SER A 127 -2.99 -5.31 8.81
C SER A 127 -2.76 -6.10 10.10
N THR A 128 -1.72 -5.78 10.89
CA THR A 128 -1.22 -6.55 12.03
C THR A 128 -0.57 -7.91 11.70
N GLU A 129 -0.48 -8.29 10.43
CA GLU A 129 0.27 -9.45 9.97
C GLU A 129 1.77 -9.23 10.24
N MET A 130 2.46 -10.24 10.76
CA MET A 130 3.91 -10.24 10.89
C MET A 130 4.51 -11.11 9.78
N ARG A 131 5.43 -10.53 9.03
CA ARG A 131 6.02 -11.16 7.86
C ARG A 131 7.51 -10.96 7.81
N ARG A 132 8.23 -12.00 7.40
CA ARG A 132 9.66 -11.95 7.08
C ARG A 132 9.90 -11.39 5.69
N VAL A 133 10.91 -10.55 5.56
CA VAL A 133 11.39 -9.99 4.30
C VAL A 133 12.92 -10.00 4.35
N LEU A 134 13.59 -10.24 3.23
CA LEU A 134 15.04 -10.25 3.16
C LEU A 134 15.65 -8.91 3.61
N LEU A 135 16.76 -8.94 4.32
CA LEU A 135 17.46 -7.75 4.82
C LEU A 135 17.98 -6.84 3.70
N ASP A 136 18.23 -7.39 2.52
CA ASP A 136 18.66 -6.63 1.35
C ASP A 136 17.52 -5.84 0.66
N CYS A 137 16.27 -6.11 1.04
CA CYS A 137 15.13 -5.32 0.57
C CYS A 137 15.24 -3.89 1.09
N ARG A 138 14.90 -2.93 0.20
CA ARG A 138 14.89 -1.51 0.55
C ARG A 138 13.57 -1.10 1.19
N ALA A 139 13.67 -0.09 2.06
CA ALA A 139 12.54 0.60 2.65
C ALA A 139 12.86 2.08 2.79
N THR A 140 11.82 2.91 2.88
CA THR A 140 11.94 4.34 3.15
C THR A 140 11.55 4.60 4.60
N VAL A 141 12.35 5.37 5.33
CA VAL A 141 12.10 5.72 6.73
C VAL A 141 10.89 6.64 6.86
N GLY A 142 10.09 6.44 7.89
CA GLY A 142 8.92 7.25 8.23
C GLY A 142 7.59 6.63 7.78
N GLU A 143 6.51 7.33 8.08
CA GLU A 143 5.13 7.04 7.71
C GLU A 143 4.74 7.79 6.45
N VAL A 144 3.89 7.24 5.59
CA VAL A 144 3.34 7.96 4.43
C VAL A 144 2.45 9.10 4.91
N GLY A 145 2.63 10.29 4.34
CA GLY A 145 1.83 11.47 4.67
C GLY A 145 0.35 11.36 4.27
N ASN A 146 -0.40 12.46 4.54
CA ASN A 146 -1.84 12.58 4.24
C ASN A 146 -2.71 11.54 4.98
N SER A 147 -2.40 11.25 6.23
CA SER A 147 -3.09 10.24 7.05
C SER A 147 -4.60 10.50 7.21
N GLU A 148 -5.04 11.76 7.13
CA GLU A 148 -6.44 12.16 7.24
C GLU A 148 -7.28 11.81 5.98
N HIS A 149 -6.64 11.27 4.92
CA HIS A 149 -7.35 10.93 3.68
C HIS A 149 -8.50 9.94 3.91
N GLU A 150 -8.40 9.05 4.87
CA GLU A 150 -9.46 8.08 5.19
C GLU A 150 -10.71 8.73 5.80
N LEU A 151 -10.58 9.92 6.41
CA LEU A 151 -11.68 10.67 7.02
C LEU A 151 -12.51 11.43 6.00
N VAL A 152 -12.06 11.53 4.75
CA VAL A 152 -12.71 12.30 3.69
C VAL A 152 -14.05 11.67 3.32
N LYS A 153 -15.14 12.38 3.63
CA LYS A 153 -16.50 12.01 3.19
C LYS A 153 -16.72 12.42 1.73
N ILE A 154 -17.14 11.47 0.92
CA ILE A 154 -17.32 11.69 -0.52
C ILE A 154 -18.55 12.55 -0.80
N GLY A 155 -19.60 12.44 0.01
CA GLY A 155 -20.82 13.24 -0.01
C GLY A 155 -21.85 12.77 -1.03
N LYS A 156 -21.47 12.51 -2.28
CA LYS A 156 -22.40 12.09 -3.34
C LYS A 156 -21.86 10.96 -4.21
N ALA A 157 -22.75 10.15 -4.76
CA ALA A 157 -22.41 9.01 -5.62
C ALA A 157 -21.68 9.46 -6.91
N GLY A 158 -22.01 10.61 -7.47
CA GLY A 158 -21.34 11.17 -8.65
C GLY A 158 -19.86 11.39 -8.46
N ARG A 159 -19.39 11.72 -7.24
CA ARG A 159 -17.95 11.86 -6.96
C ARG A 159 -17.21 10.53 -7.08
N ASN A 160 -17.84 9.41 -6.70
CA ASN A 160 -17.29 8.09 -6.96
C ASN A 160 -17.18 7.79 -8.46
N ARG A 161 -18.17 8.25 -9.26
CA ARG A 161 -18.13 8.12 -10.72
C ARG A 161 -16.94 8.88 -11.30
N TRP A 162 -16.64 10.08 -10.82
CA TRP A 162 -15.48 10.87 -11.23
C TRP A 162 -14.16 10.16 -10.91
N LYS A 163 -14.12 9.39 -9.80
CA LYS A 163 -12.97 8.55 -9.42
C LYS A 163 -12.87 7.26 -10.23
N GLY A 164 -13.85 6.97 -11.08
CA GLY A 164 -13.90 5.77 -11.90
C GLY A 164 -14.49 4.55 -11.23
N VAL A 165 -15.14 4.72 -10.09
CA VAL A 165 -15.86 3.63 -9.40
C VAL A 165 -17.27 3.57 -9.99
N ARG A 166 -17.62 2.47 -10.65
CA ARG A 166 -18.95 2.23 -11.19
C ARG A 166 -19.86 1.57 -10.14
N PRO A 167 -21.20 1.73 -10.28
CA PRO A 167 -22.15 1.04 -9.43
C PRO A 167 -21.95 -0.49 -9.47
N GLN A 168 -22.26 -1.15 -8.37
CA GLN A 168 -22.18 -2.60 -8.24
C GLN A 168 -23.52 -3.14 -7.76
N THR A 169 -24.07 -4.13 -8.46
CA THR A 169 -25.22 -4.93 -8.02
C THR A 169 -24.72 -6.06 -7.11
N ARG A 170 -25.41 -6.26 -5.99
CA ARG A 170 -25.13 -7.35 -5.08
C ARG A 170 -25.63 -8.66 -5.68
N GLY A 171 -24.92 -9.79 -5.48
CA GLY A 171 -25.31 -11.10 -5.97
C GLY A 171 -26.71 -11.55 -5.50
N VAL A 172 -27.08 -11.20 -4.27
CA VAL A 172 -28.44 -11.46 -3.71
C VAL A 172 -29.56 -10.76 -4.50
N ALA A 173 -29.28 -9.65 -5.18
CA ALA A 173 -30.26 -8.90 -5.98
C ALA A 173 -30.29 -9.35 -7.45
N MET A 174 -29.57 -10.39 -7.81
CA MET A 174 -29.53 -10.98 -9.16
C MET A 174 -30.48 -12.19 -9.25
N ASN A 175 -30.69 -12.65 -10.48
CA ASN A 175 -31.40 -13.90 -10.73
C ASN A 175 -30.49 -15.11 -10.45
N PRO A 176 -31.07 -16.33 -10.23
CA PRO A 176 -30.27 -17.54 -9.96
C PRO A 176 -29.28 -17.88 -11.07
N VAL A 177 -29.57 -17.55 -12.31
CA VAL A 177 -28.69 -17.78 -13.47
C VAL A 177 -27.43 -16.89 -13.42
N ASP A 178 -27.53 -15.69 -12.81
CA ASP A 178 -26.44 -14.71 -12.79
C ASP A 178 -25.51 -14.85 -11.58
N HIS A 179 -26.03 -15.38 -10.46
CA HIS A 179 -25.27 -15.48 -9.23
C HIS A 179 -25.77 -16.62 -8.32
N PRO A 180 -24.88 -17.38 -7.66
CA PRO A 180 -25.27 -18.47 -6.75
C PRO A 180 -26.13 -18.04 -5.54
N LEU A 181 -26.13 -16.75 -5.19
CA LEU A 181 -26.94 -16.16 -4.13
C LEU A 181 -28.20 -15.49 -4.66
N GLY A 182 -28.46 -15.56 -5.96
CA GLY A 182 -29.60 -14.94 -6.61
C GLY A 182 -30.91 -15.72 -6.42
N GLY A 183 -32.00 -15.05 -6.72
CA GLY A 183 -33.34 -15.60 -6.69
C GLY A 183 -34.12 -15.32 -5.41
N GLY A 184 -35.36 -15.81 -5.37
CA GLY A 184 -36.32 -15.63 -4.28
C GLY A 184 -37.27 -14.46 -4.52
N GLU A 185 -38.21 -14.26 -3.61
CA GLU A 185 -39.20 -13.18 -3.65
C GLU A 185 -38.81 -12.04 -2.70
N GLY A 186 -38.91 -10.80 -3.18
CA GLY A 186 -38.66 -9.59 -2.38
C GLY A 186 -37.24 -9.52 -1.83
N LYS A 187 -37.11 -9.24 -0.52
CA LYS A 187 -35.81 -9.12 0.18
C LYS A 187 -35.40 -10.47 0.76
N THR A 188 -35.05 -11.42 -0.08
CA THR A 188 -34.58 -12.75 0.36
C THR A 188 -33.15 -12.71 0.88
N SER A 189 -32.81 -13.63 1.77
CA SER A 189 -31.42 -13.91 2.15
C SER A 189 -30.76 -14.83 1.13
N GLY A 190 -29.40 -14.85 1.11
CA GLY A 190 -28.67 -15.68 0.14
C GLY A 190 -28.82 -17.20 0.31
N GLY A 191 -29.42 -17.67 1.42
CA GLY A 191 -29.70 -19.09 1.70
C GLY A 191 -28.48 -19.99 1.88
N ARG A 192 -27.26 -19.45 1.80
CA ARG A 192 -25.99 -20.17 1.88
C ARG A 192 -24.84 -19.23 2.33
N PRO A 193 -23.69 -19.77 2.77
CA PRO A 193 -22.52 -18.94 3.06
C PRO A 193 -22.14 -18.06 1.86
N PRO A 194 -21.68 -16.82 2.10
CA PRO A 194 -21.31 -15.89 1.04
C PRO A 194 -20.29 -16.47 0.08
N VAL A 195 -20.59 -16.38 -1.22
CA VAL A 195 -19.72 -16.86 -2.30
C VAL A 195 -19.60 -15.82 -3.41
N SER A 196 -18.53 -15.93 -4.19
CA SER A 196 -18.33 -15.14 -5.40
C SER A 196 -19.27 -15.60 -6.54
N PRO A 197 -19.40 -14.86 -7.66
CA PRO A 197 -20.14 -15.29 -8.84
C PRO A 197 -19.72 -16.68 -9.37
N TRP A 198 -18.51 -17.09 -9.11
CA TRP A 198 -17.96 -18.41 -9.50
C TRP A 198 -18.06 -19.47 -8.39
N GLY A 199 -18.84 -19.24 -7.34
CA GLY A 199 -19.07 -20.17 -6.25
C GLY A 199 -17.93 -20.31 -5.24
N LYS A 200 -16.87 -19.52 -5.33
CA LYS A 200 -15.76 -19.54 -4.36
C LYS A 200 -16.17 -18.86 -3.05
N PRO A 201 -15.96 -19.52 -1.87
CA PRO A 201 -16.27 -18.93 -0.58
C PRO A 201 -15.55 -17.58 -0.37
N GLU A 202 -16.26 -16.57 0.11
CA GLU A 202 -15.68 -15.28 0.46
C GLU A 202 -14.78 -15.37 1.70
N GLY A 203 -13.79 -14.49 1.75
CA GLY A 203 -12.87 -14.37 2.88
C GLY A 203 -11.73 -15.40 2.92
N ARG A 204 -11.70 -16.39 2.03
CA ARG A 204 -10.63 -17.40 1.92
C ARG A 204 -9.89 -17.29 0.59
N THR A 205 -9.23 -16.15 0.37
CA THR A 205 -8.61 -15.86 -0.94
C THR A 205 -7.15 -16.26 -1.04
N ARG A 206 -6.45 -16.49 0.11
CA ARG A 206 -5.03 -16.82 0.08
C ARG A 206 -4.80 -18.31 -0.15
N ASN A 207 -4.08 -18.65 -1.20
CA ASN A 207 -3.62 -20.02 -1.43
C ASN A 207 -2.60 -20.43 -0.36
N LYS A 208 -2.89 -21.49 0.39
CA LYS A 208 -2.03 -22.01 1.47
C LYS A 208 -0.71 -22.61 0.96
N ASN A 209 -0.70 -23.11 -0.27
CA ASN A 209 0.47 -23.75 -0.88
C ASN A 209 1.41 -22.76 -1.56
N LYS A 210 1.16 -21.45 -1.41
CA LYS A 210 2.01 -20.43 -1.99
C LYS A 210 3.37 -20.37 -1.26
N PRO A 211 4.53 -20.36 -1.96
CA PRO A 211 5.85 -20.32 -1.29
C PRO A 211 6.00 -19.16 -0.30
N SER A 212 5.36 -18.02 -0.58
CA SER A 212 5.34 -16.88 0.34
C SER A 212 4.58 -17.12 1.66
N GLN A 213 3.94 -18.28 1.85
CA GLN A 213 3.25 -18.61 3.09
C GLN A 213 4.25 -18.87 4.24
N SER A 214 5.41 -19.46 3.96
CA SER A 214 6.48 -19.70 4.93
C SER A 214 7.07 -18.41 5.52
N LEU A 215 6.94 -17.29 4.80
CA LEU A 215 7.40 -15.98 5.25
C LEU A 215 6.44 -15.28 6.23
N ILE A 216 5.25 -15.83 6.49
CA ILE A 216 4.28 -15.26 7.43
C ILE A 216 4.51 -15.88 8.81
N VAL A 217 5.00 -15.08 9.75
CA VAL A 217 5.21 -15.49 11.14
C VAL A 217 3.88 -15.51 11.91
N ARG A 218 3.08 -14.46 11.75
CA ARG A 218 1.76 -14.36 12.39
C ARG A 218 0.76 -13.71 11.43
N ARG A 219 -0.39 -14.34 11.27
CA ARG A 219 -1.48 -13.79 10.46
C ARG A 219 -2.12 -12.56 11.12
N ARG A 220 -2.82 -11.76 10.32
CA ARG A 220 -3.65 -10.66 10.83
C ARG A 220 -4.64 -11.17 11.88
N ARG A 221 -4.92 -10.35 12.88
CA ARG A 221 -5.98 -10.65 13.85
C ARG A 221 -7.33 -10.66 13.11
N ALA A 222 -8.16 -11.66 13.36
CA ALA A 222 -9.55 -11.63 12.92
C ALA A 222 -10.28 -10.50 13.66
N GLY A 223 -11.14 -9.74 12.95
CA GLY A 223 -12.01 -8.76 13.59
C GLY A 223 -12.95 -9.43 14.61
N LYS A 224 -13.34 -8.71 15.65
CA LYS A 224 -14.39 -9.14 16.58
C LYS A 224 -15.66 -9.40 15.75
N GLY A 225 -16.12 -10.65 15.66
CA GLY A 225 -17.32 -11.03 14.93
C GLY A 225 -17.17 -12.15 13.88
N ARG A 226 -15.96 -12.64 13.64
CA ARG A 226 -15.73 -13.86 12.83
C ARG A 226 -15.23 -14.97 13.74
N ARG A 227 -16.15 -15.58 14.46
CA ARG A 227 -16.00 -16.94 15.00
C ARG A 227 -16.48 -17.95 13.95
#